data_ea320fb91909358415b8d7ce4a51e9c4
#
_entry.id   ea320fb91909358415b8d7ce4a51e9c4
#
_cell.length_a   1.000
_cell.length_b   1.000
_cell.length_c   1.000
_cell.angle_alpha   90.00
_cell.angle_beta   90.00
_cell.angle_gamma   90.00
#
_symmetry.space_group_name_H-M   'P 1'
#
loop_
_entity.id
_entity.type
_entity.pdbx_description
1 polymer ?
#
loop_
_entity_poly.entity_id
_entity_poly.type
_entity_poly.pdbx_seq_one_letter_code
_entity_poly.pdbx_strand_id
1 'polypeptide(L)'
;VILGINTGGKKEALTIQVGDNESSKYWLSVLNELKNRGVKDILVICADGLTGIKEAIGAAFPKTEYQRCIVHQVRNTLKYVPDKDRKAFATDLKTIYQASDEKKALLALEHVTGKWTPKYPNSMKRWKDNWDVISPIFKFSSVVRKVIYTTNAIESLNSTYRKLNRQRSVFPSDTALLKALYLATFEATKKWTTTIRNWAQVYGELSIMYEGRLPE
;
A
#
# COMPACT_ATOMS: atom_id res chain seq x y z
N VAL A 1 8.06 -5.96 5.09
CA VAL A 1 8.92 -5.26 4.10
C VAL A 1 8.31 -3.93 3.74
N ILE A 2 9.12 -2.87 3.71
CA ILE A 2 8.73 -1.54 3.23
C ILE A 2 9.47 -1.27 1.92
N LEU A 3 8.70 -0.90 0.91
CA LEU A 3 9.21 -0.44 -0.37
C LEU A 3 9.01 1.07 -0.49
N GLY A 4 9.96 1.75 -1.09
CA GLY A 4 9.89 3.15 -1.43
C GLY A 4 9.98 3.41 -2.92
N ILE A 5 9.56 4.60 -3.31
CA ILE A 5 9.84 5.19 -4.61
C ILE A 5 10.58 6.48 -4.32
N ASN A 6 11.82 6.58 -4.78
CA ASN A 6 12.64 7.77 -4.55
C ASN A 6 12.26 8.91 -5.50
N THR A 7 12.83 10.09 -5.28
CA THR A 7 12.59 11.30 -6.10
C THR A 7 12.95 11.12 -7.57
N GLY A 8 13.83 10.19 -7.89
CA GLY A 8 14.14 9.80 -9.28
C GLY A 8 13.17 8.80 -9.89
N GLY A 9 12.08 8.42 -9.19
CA GLY A 9 11.08 7.48 -9.67
C GLY A 9 11.52 6.02 -9.67
N LYS A 10 12.59 5.69 -8.96
CA LYS A 10 13.08 4.32 -8.84
C LYS A 10 12.53 3.65 -7.60
N LYS A 11 12.22 2.36 -7.72
CA LYS A 11 11.76 1.53 -6.61
C LYS A 11 12.95 1.05 -5.78
N GLU A 12 12.79 1.04 -4.48
CA GLU A 12 13.81 0.60 -3.52
C GLU A 12 13.16 -0.24 -2.42
N ALA A 13 13.85 -1.29 -1.96
CA ALA A 13 13.51 -1.97 -0.73
C ALA A 13 14.17 -1.22 0.43
N LEU A 14 13.37 -0.52 1.23
CA LEU A 14 13.86 0.35 2.29
C LEU A 14 14.23 -0.43 3.55
N THR A 15 13.39 -1.39 3.95
CA THR A 15 13.68 -2.24 5.12
C THR A 15 12.95 -3.57 5.04
N ILE A 16 13.55 -4.58 5.68
CA ILE A 16 12.97 -5.89 5.91
C ILE A 16 13.02 -6.09 7.42
N GLN A 17 11.87 -6.33 8.03
CA GLN A 17 11.75 -6.58 9.44
C GLN A 17 11.02 -7.91 9.67
N VAL A 18 11.48 -8.65 10.66
CA VAL A 18 10.83 -9.83 11.20
C VAL A 18 10.38 -9.46 12.61
N GLY A 19 9.13 -9.71 12.94
CA GLY A 19 8.58 -9.38 14.25
C GLY A 19 7.35 -10.22 14.55
N ASP A 20 7.12 -10.49 15.83
CA ASP A 20 6.06 -11.39 16.29
C ASP A 20 4.70 -10.71 16.35
N ASN A 21 4.65 -9.40 16.59
CA ASN A 21 3.41 -8.64 16.74
C ASN A 21 3.44 -7.29 16.04
N GLU A 22 2.46 -7.06 15.18
CA GLU A 22 2.21 -5.76 14.58
C GLU A 22 1.45 -4.86 15.58
N SER A 23 2.14 -3.84 16.08
CA SER A 23 1.57 -2.85 17.00
C SER A 23 2.02 -1.45 16.58
N SER A 24 1.38 -0.41 17.14
CA SER A 24 1.81 0.99 16.90
C SER A 24 3.26 1.23 17.31
N LYS A 25 3.72 0.62 18.43
CA LYS A 25 5.12 0.69 18.88
C LYS A 25 6.07 0.02 17.90
N TYR A 26 5.70 -1.15 17.38
CA TYR A 26 6.49 -1.86 16.36
C TYR A 26 6.63 -1.00 15.10
N TRP A 27 5.52 -0.49 14.56
CA TRP A 27 5.55 0.36 13.35
C TRP A 27 6.31 1.66 13.58
N LEU A 28 6.16 2.27 14.75
CA LEU A 28 6.93 3.47 15.10
C LEU A 28 8.44 3.21 15.13
N SER A 29 8.87 2.07 15.69
CA SER A 29 10.28 1.65 15.69
C SER A 29 10.80 1.49 14.26
N VAL A 30 10.04 0.81 13.38
CA VAL A 30 10.39 0.61 11.97
C VAL A 30 10.51 1.94 11.22
N LEU A 31 9.56 2.86 11.42
CA LEU A 31 9.58 4.17 10.76
C LEU A 31 10.73 5.07 11.28
N ASN A 32 11.04 5.01 12.58
CA ASN A 32 12.19 5.71 13.15
C ASN A 32 13.53 5.16 12.63
N GLU A 33 13.62 3.85 12.40
CA GLU A 33 14.79 3.26 11.74
C GLU A 33 14.99 3.85 10.33
N LEU A 34 13.93 4.03 9.55
CA LEU A 34 14.02 4.70 8.24
C LEU A 34 14.56 6.13 8.38
N LYS A 35 14.10 6.89 9.37
CA LYS A 35 14.65 8.23 9.67
C LYS A 35 16.14 8.17 9.98
N ASN A 36 16.55 7.28 10.86
CA ASN A 36 17.95 7.12 11.27
C ASN A 36 18.83 6.72 10.07
N ARG A 37 18.27 6.04 9.08
CA ARG A 37 18.95 5.68 7.83
C ARG A 37 18.92 6.78 6.77
N GLY A 38 18.39 7.94 7.09
CA GLY A 38 18.44 9.14 6.23
C GLY A 38 17.17 9.46 5.44
N VAL A 39 16.04 8.76 5.67
CA VAL A 39 14.76 9.14 5.08
C VAL A 39 14.27 10.39 5.79
N LYS A 40 14.36 11.54 5.13
CA LYS A 40 14.01 12.84 5.71
C LYS A 40 12.53 13.12 5.71
N ASP A 41 11.84 12.73 4.63
CA ASP A 41 10.41 13.00 4.43
C ASP A 41 9.77 11.90 3.58
N ILE A 42 8.47 11.69 3.77
CA ILE A 42 7.64 10.77 3.00
C ILE A 42 6.32 11.48 2.68
N LEU A 43 5.97 11.62 1.41
CA LEU A 43 4.74 12.29 1.01
C LEU A 43 3.50 11.43 1.29
N VAL A 44 3.53 10.17 0.86
CA VAL A 44 2.41 9.23 0.98
C VAL A 44 2.93 7.87 1.43
N ILE A 45 2.27 7.28 2.41
CA ILE A 45 2.44 5.86 2.77
C ILE A 45 1.15 5.12 2.43
N CYS A 46 1.28 4.13 1.56
CA CYS A 46 0.20 3.19 1.25
C CYS A 46 0.45 1.87 1.98
N ALA A 47 -0.46 1.49 2.87
CA ALA A 47 -0.35 0.24 3.61
C ALA A 47 -1.70 -0.46 3.76
N ASP A 48 -1.65 -1.75 4.11
CA ASP A 48 -2.83 -2.50 4.52
C ASP A 48 -3.42 -1.89 5.81
N GLY A 49 -4.61 -2.31 6.18
CA GLY A 49 -5.20 -1.88 7.45
C GLY A 49 -4.50 -2.52 8.65
N LEU A 50 -3.21 -2.30 8.77
CA LEU A 50 -2.36 -2.80 9.85
C LEU A 50 -2.66 -2.04 11.13
N THR A 51 -2.80 -2.78 12.24
CA THR A 51 -3.12 -2.18 13.54
C THR A 51 -1.99 -1.24 13.99
N GLY A 52 -2.35 0.00 14.32
CA GLY A 52 -1.41 0.99 14.84
C GLY A 52 -0.49 1.65 13.82
N ILE A 53 -0.63 1.34 12.52
CA ILE A 53 0.23 1.94 11.47
C ILE A 53 -0.06 3.44 11.28
N LYS A 54 -1.34 3.85 11.33
CA LYS A 54 -1.76 5.25 11.15
C LYS A 54 -1.19 6.13 12.25
N GLU A 55 -1.27 5.67 13.50
CA GLU A 55 -0.71 6.35 14.68
C GLU A 55 0.81 6.45 14.59
N ALA A 56 1.48 5.36 14.19
CA ALA A 56 2.93 5.34 14.02
C ALA A 56 3.40 6.31 12.92
N ILE A 57 2.68 6.38 11.80
CA ILE A 57 2.95 7.35 10.73
C ILE A 57 2.81 8.78 11.25
N GLY A 58 1.71 9.08 11.94
CA GLY A 58 1.48 10.42 12.53
C GLY A 58 2.56 10.84 13.51
N ALA A 59 3.12 9.90 14.28
CA ALA A 59 4.21 10.17 15.21
C ALA A 59 5.58 10.32 14.52
N ALA A 60 5.90 9.43 13.57
CA ALA A 60 7.20 9.45 12.90
C ALA A 60 7.30 10.50 11.79
N PHE A 61 6.28 10.60 10.95
CA PHE A 61 6.22 11.48 9.78
C PHE A 61 4.87 12.24 9.75
N PRO A 62 4.68 13.27 10.59
CA PRO A 62 3.37 13.90 10.81
C PRO A 62 2.78 14.60 9.57
N LYS A 63 3.62 14.91 8.57
CA LYS A 63 3.18 15.51 7.31
C LYS A 63 2.86 14.48 6.22
N THR A 64 3.02 13.18 6.51
CA THR A 64 2.78 12.10 5.55
C THR A 64 1.29 11.80 5.44
N GLU A 65 0.81 11.68 4.22
CA GLU A 65 -0.54 11.22 3.95
C GLU A 65 -0.61 9.70 4.05
N TYR A 66 -1.52 9.20 4.88
CA TYR A 66 -1.78 7.76 4.96
C TYR A 66 -2.88 7.38 3.98
N GLN A 67 -2.58 6.42 3.12
CA GLN A 67 -3.51 5.83 2.16
C GLN A 67 -3.69 4.34 2.46
N ARG A 68 -4.91 3.92 2.71
CA ARG A 68 -5.22 2.49 2.80
C ARG A 68 -5.08 1.82 1.44
N CYS A 69 -4.41 0.68 1.40
CA CYS A 69 -4.20 -0.05 0.15
C CYS A 69 -5.54 -0.52 -0.44
N ILE A 70 -5.90 0.03 -1.59
CA ILE A 70 -7.16 -0.30 -2.29
C ILE A 70 -7.19 -1.76 -2.73
N VAL A 71 -6.07 -2.30 -3.18
CA VAL A 71 -5.99 -3.71 -3.62
C VAL A 71 -6.31 -4.66 -2.48
N HIS A 72 -5.78 -4.42 -1.28
CA HIS A 72 -6.10 -5.22 -0.10
C HIS A 72 -7.52 -4.97 0.40
N GLN A 73 -8.03 -3.74 0.31
CA GLN A 73 -9.42 -3.44 0.62
C GLN A 73 -10.38 -4.25 -0.27
N VAL A 74 -10.13 -4.28 -1.58
CA VAL A 74 -10.92 -5.08 -2.54
C VAL A 74 -10.79 -6.58 -2.25
N ARG A 75 -9.59 -7.09 -2.05
CA ARG A 75 -9.36 -8.51 -1.71
C ARG A 75 -10.08 -8.92 -0.45
N ASN A 76 -10.02 -8.12 0.59
CA ASN A 76 -10.71 -8.38 1.86
C ASN A 76 -12.23 -8.34 1.71
N THR A 77 -12.76 -7.46 0.85
CA THR A 77 -14.18 -7.40 0.52
C THR A 77 -14.65 -8.68 -0.15
N LEU A 78 -13.84 -9.21 -1.08
CA LEU A 78 -14.19 -10.38 -1.88
C LEU A 78 -13.84 -11.72 -1.22
N LYS A 79 -13.16 -11.70 -0.09
CA LYS A 79 -12.62 -12.91 0.56
C LYS A 79 -13.68 -13.99 0.82
N TYR A 80 -14.87 -13.56 1.20
CA TYR A 80 -15.99 -14.46 1.56
C TYR A 80 -17.11 -14.44 0.52
N VAL A 81 -16.85 -13.89 -0.67
CA VAL A 81 -17.82 -13.84 -1.77
C VAL A 81 -17.64 -15.08 -2.63
N PRO A 82 -18.70 -15.86 -2.89
CA PRO A 82 -18.65 -17.02 -3.78
C PRO A 82 -18.20 -16.64 -5.20
N ASP A 83 -17.56 -17.57 -5.90
CA ASP A 83 -16.97 -17.34 -7.22
C ASP A 83 -17.97 -16.81 -8.25
N LYS A 84 -19.22 -17.27 -8.19
CA LYS A 84 -20.31 -16.83 -9.08
C LYS A 84 -20.58 -15.33 -9.04
N ASP A 85 -20.41 -14.68 -7.88
CA ASP A 85 -20.69 -13.25 -7.70
C ASP A 85 -19.40 -12.41 -7.65
N ARG A 86 -18.22 -13.04 -7.45
CA ARG A 86 -16.94 -12.37 -7.24
C ARG A 86 -16.54 -11.43 -8.37
N LYS A 87 -16.71 -11.87 -9.63
CA LYS A 87 -16.35 -11.06 -10.80
C LYS A 87 -17.25 -9.83 -10.95
N ALA A 88 -18.56 -10.01 -10.77
CA ALA A 88 -19.52 -8.92 -10.85
C ALA A 88 -19.31 -7.91 -9.73
N PHE A 89 -19.14 -8.39 -8.50
CA PHE A 89 -18.85 -7.52 -7.34
C PHE A 89 -17.53 -6.76 -7.52
N ALA A 90 -16.46 -7.42 -7.97
CA ALA A 90 -15.19 -6.76 -8.25
C ALA A 90 -15.33 -5.65 -9.32
N THR A 91 -16.17 -5.86 -10.33
CA THR A 91 -16.46 -4.85 -11.35
C THR A 91 -17.18 -3.65 -10.74
N ASP A 92 -18.17 -3.88 -9.90
CA ASP A 92 -18.87 -2.80 -9.21
C ASP A 92 -17.94 -2.03 -8.25
N LEU A 93 -17.08 -2.72 -7.49
CA LEU A 93 -16.09 -2.05 -6.64
C LEU A 93 -15.16 -1.13 -7.42
N LYS A 94 -14.84 -1.45 -8.67
CA LYS A 94 -14.01 -0.57 -9.52
C LYS A 94 -14.64 0.80 -9.71
N THR A 95 -15.97 0.88 -9.80
CA THR A 95 -16.66 2.17 -9.98
C THR A 95 -16.42 3.14 -8.82
N ILE A 96 -16.16 2.59 -7.62
CA ILE A 96 -15.83 3.39 -6.43
C ILE A 96 -14.42 3.98 -6.56
N TYR A 97 -13.40 3.11 -6.58
CA TYR A 97 -12.01 3.58 -6.47
C TYR A 97 -11.42 4.12 -7.78
N GLN A 98 -12.09 3.93 -8.92
CA GLN A 98 -11.72 4.54 -10.20
C GLN A 98 -12.53 5.79 -10.53
N ALA A 99 -13.43 6.23 -9.66
CA ALA A 99 -14.17 7.47 -9.82
C ALA A 99 -13.21 8.66 -10.00
N SER A 100 -13.62 9.66 -10.78
CA SER A 100 -12.78 10.83 -11.08
C SER A 100 -12.47 11.67 -9.84
N ASP A 101 -13.41 11.72 -8.91
CA ASP A 101 -13.37 12.52 -7.70
C ASP A 101 -14.11 11.83 -6.54
N GLU A 102 -13.95 12.36 -5.34
CA GLU A 102 -14.54 11.80 -4.13
C GLU A 102 -16.07 11.81 -4.16
N LYS A 103 -16.69 12.86 -4.72
CA LYS A 103 -18.16 12.97 -4.82
C LYS A 103 -18.76 11.84 -5.63
N LYS A 104 -18.17 11.56 -6.80
CA LYS A 104 -18.59 10.44 -7.64
C LYS A 104 -18.29 9.09 -6.99
N ALA A 105 -17.19 9.00 -6.26
CA ALA A 105 -16.85 7.78 -5.51
C ALA A 105 -17.87 7.48 -4.42
N LEU A 106 -18.35 8.48 -3.70
CA LEU A 106 -19.41 8.32 -2.68
C LEU A 106 -20.73 7.88 -3.29
N LEU A 107 -21.14 8.45 -4.43
CA LEU A 107 -22.33 7.99 -5.15
C LEU A 107 -22.20 6.54 -5.61
N ALA A 108 -21.03 6.17 -6.14
CA ALA A 108 -20.76 4.78 -6.51
C ALA A 108 -20.78 3.85 -5.28
N LEU A 109 -20.19 4.29 -4.15
CA LEU A 109 -20.19 3.54 -2.90
C LEU A 109 -21.62 3.27 -2.40
N GLU A 110 -22.50 4.27 -2.46
CA GLU A 110 -23.90 4.13 -2.07
C GLU A 110 -24.61 3.12 -2.98
N HIS A 111 -24.47 3.26 -4.29
CA HIS A 111 -25.06 2.33 -5.26
C HIS A 111 -24.59 0.89 -5.07
N VAL A 112 -23.28 0.67 -4.95
CA VAL A 112 -22.69 -0.66 -4.74
C VAL A 112 -23.12 -1.25 -3.39
N THR A 113 -23.22 -0.41 -2.36
CA THR A 113 -23.72 -0.81 -1.06
C THR A 113 -25.17 -1.30 -1.15
N GLY A 114 -26.05 -0.54 -1.77
CA GLY A 114 -27.47 -0.93 -1.96
C GLY A 114 -27.62 -2.26 -2.70
N LYS A 115 -26.79 -2.48 -3.74
CA LYS A 115 -26.80 -3.71 -4.55
C LYS A 115 -26.32 -4.96 -3.78
N TRP A 116 -25.24 -4.85 -3.00
CA TRP A 116 -24.54 -6.01 -2.47
C TRP A 116 -24.79 -6.28 -0.98
N THR A 117 -25.23 -5.29 -0.19
CA THR A 117 -25.54 -5.47 1.24
C THR A 117 -26.60 -6.56 1.50
N PRO A 118 -27.66 -6.72 0.67
CA PRO A 118 -28.63 -7.80 0.90
C PRO A 118 -28.01 -9.19 0.87
N LYS A 119 -26.95 -9.39 0.05
CA LYS A 119 -26.25 -10.68 -0.05
C LYS A 119 -25.04 -10.76 0.89
N TYR A 120 -24.30 -9.65 1.05
CA TYR A 120 -23.00 -9.59 1.72
C TYR A 120 -22.91 -8.38 2.67
N PRO A 121 -23.70 -8.32 3.77
CA PRO A 121 -23.83 -7.12 4.60
C PRO A 121 -22.50 -6.64 5.19
N ASN A 122 -21.63 -7.55 5.60
CA ASN A 122 -20.35 -7.21 6.23
C ASN A 122 -19.28 -6.75 5.21
N SER A 123 -19.45 -7.07 3.93
CA SER A 123 -18.44 -6.73 2.90
C SER A 123 -18.41 -5.23 2.64
N MET A 124 -19.57 -4.57 2.55
CA MET A 124 -19.63 -3.14 2.26
C MET A 124 -19.44 -2.25 3.50
N LYS A 125 -19.74 -2.76 4.71
CA LYS A 125 -19.50 -2.03 5.95
C LYS A 125 -18.07 -1.53 6.06
N ARG A 126 -17.09 -2.36 5.71
CA ARG A 126 -15.65 -2.01 5.74
C ARG A 126 -15.27 -0.84 4.84
N TRP A 127 -16.00 -0.57 3.77
CA TRP A 127 -15.76 0.59 2.91
C TRP A 127 -16.22 1.87 3.57
N LYS A 128 -17.40 1.84 4.22
CA LYS A 128 -17.93 2.99 4.94
C LYS A 128 -17.10 3.32 6.18
N ASP A 129 -16.80 2.31 7.00
CA ASP A 129 -16.06 2.47 8.26
C ASP A 129 -14.61 2.96 8.06
N ASN A 130 -14.04 2.78 6.86
CA ASN A 130 -12.66 3.17 6.55
C ASN A 130 -12.58 4.26 5.47
N TRP A 131 -13.66 4.98 5.21
CA TRP A 131 -13.68 5.97 4.15
C TRP A 131 -12.63 7.06 4.33
N ASP A 132 -12.40 7.50 5.55
CA ASP A 132 -11.40 8.52 5.92
C ASP A 132 -9.96 8.17 5.48
N VAL A 133 -9.64 6.88 5.41
CA VAL A 133 -8.32 6.37 4.99
C VAL A 133 -8.31 5.80 3.56
N ILE A 134 -9.49 5.67 2.94
CA ILE A 134 -9.65 5.28 1.54
C ILE A 134 -9.69 6.53 0.65
N SER A 135 -10.45 7.55 1.04
CA SER A 135 -10.74 8.73 0.23
C SER A 135 -9.53 9.62 -0.12
N PRO A 136 -8.41 9.63 0.63
CA PRO A 136 -7.24 10.43 0.26
C PRO A 136 -6.78 10.22 -1.19
N ILE A 137 -6.99 9.01 -1.75
CA ILE A 137 -6.64 8.70 -3.14
C ILE A 137 -7.28 9.65 -4.16
N PHE A 138 -8.45 10.21 -3.85
CA PHE A 138 -9.19 11.08 -4.77
C PHE A 138 -8.58 12.48 -4.92
N LYS A 139 -7.62 12.85 -4.07
CA LYS A 139 -6.83 14.09 -4.21
C LYS A 139 -5.87 14.03 -5.42
N PHE A 140 -5.50 12.84 -5.85
CA PHE A 140 -4.49 12.60 -6.87
C PHE A 140 -5.10 12.37 -8.25
N SER A 141 -4.38 12.76 -9.30
CA SER A 141 -4.74 12.42 -10.68
C SER A 141 -4.68 10.92 -10.93
N SER A 142 -5.27 10.48 -12.02
CA SER A 142 -5.26 9.07 -12.42
C SER A 142 -3.84 8.52 -12.63
N VAL A 143 -2.87 9.37 -12.96
CA VAL A 143 -1.47 8.98 -13.17
C VAL A 143 -0.78 8.69 -11.84
N VAL A 144 -0.91 9.59 -10.88
CA VAL A 144 -0.38 9.40 -9.50
C VAL A 144 -1.08 8.23 -8.81
N ARG A 145 -2.42 8.12 -8.95
CA ARG A 145 -3.17 6.99 -8.38
C ARG A 145 -2.63 5.64 -8.86
N LYS A 146 -2.26 5.52 -10.15
CA LYS A 146 -1.65 4.28 -10.68
C LYS A 146 -0.37 3.91 -9.94
N VAL A 147 0.45 4.88 -9.60
CA VAL A 147 1.67 4.63 -8.82
C VAL A 147 1.33 4.12 -7.41
N ILE A 148 0.37 4.76 -6.74
CA ILE A 148 -0.09 4.38 -5.40
C ILE A 148 -0.76 2.99 -5.40
N TYR A 149 -1.58 2.67 -6.43
CA TYR A 149 -2.23 1.36 -6.54
C TYR A 149 -1.28 0.22 -6.92
N THR A 150 -0.10 0.53 -7.47
CA THR A 150 0.79 -0.51 -8.00
C THR A 150 1.43 -1.30 -6.87
N THR A 151 0.84 -2.44 -6.55
CA THR A 151 1.34 -3.41 -5.57
C THR A 151 2.26 -4.46 -6.21
N ASN A 152 2.47 -4.41 -7.53
CA ASN A 152 3.21 -5.45 -8.26
C ASN A 152 4.61 -5.72 -7.70
N ALA A 153 5.32 -4.70 -7.23
CA ALA A 153 6.65 -4.85 -6.66
C ALA A 153 6.62 -5.63 -5.35
N ILE A 154 5.71 -5.27 -4.43
CA ILE A 154 5.57 -5.96 -3.15
C ILE A 154 5.00 -7.38 -3.35
N GLU A 155 4.10 -7.57 -4.31
CA GLU A 155 3.58 -8.90 -4.66
C GLU A 155 4.65 -9.80 -5.25
N SER A 156 5.53 -9.27 -6.10
CA SER A 156 6.67 -9.98 -6.64
C SER A 156 7.63 -10.43 -5.54
N LEU A 157 7.97 -9.54 -4.59
CA LEU A 157 8.78 -9.90 -3.43
C LEU A 157 8.09 -10.96 -2.56
N ASN A 158 6.82 -10.79 -2.26
CA ASN A 158 6.05 -11.78 -1.48
C ASN A 158 6.02 -13.15 -2.18
N SER A 159 5.99 -13.18 -3.52
CA SER A 159 6.11 -14.43 -4.29
C SER A 159 7.49 -15.06 -4.12
N THR A 160 8.55 -14.25 -4.12
CA THR A 160 9.93 -14.69 -3.90
C THR A 160 10.09 -15.26 -2.48
N TYR A 161 9.54 -14.61 -1.46
CA TYR A 161 9.57 -15.11 -0.07
C TYR A 161 8.77 -16.39 0.10
N ARG A 162 7.62 -16.53 -0.56
CA ARG A 162 6.88 -17.81 -0.56
C ARG A 162 7.68 -18.94 -1.19
N LYS A 163 8.45 -18.69 -2.26
CA LYS A 163 9.36 -19.69 -2.82
C LYS A 163 10.46 -20.08 -1.84
N LEU A 164 11.08 -19.08 -1.18
CA LEU A 164 12.08 -19.31 -0.15
C LEU A 164 11.53 -20.19 0.98
N ASN A 165 10.33 -19.88 1.49
CA ASN A 165 9.69 -20.66 2.55
C ASN A 165 9.33 -22.10 2.13
N ARG A 166 9.00 -22.33 0.86
CA ARG A 166 8.76 -23.69 0.36
C ARG A 166 10.05 -24.51 0.28
N GLN A 167 11.17 -23.87 -0.03
CA GLN A 167 12.47 -24.52 -0.12
C GLN A 167 13.09 -24.76 1.26
N ARG A 168 12.81 -23.87 2.19
CA ARG A 168 13.33 -23.91 3.56
C ARG A 168 12.26 -23.43 4.55
N SER A 169 11.51 -24.37 5.11
CA SER A 169 10.38 -24.09 5.99
C SER A 169 10.78 -23.71 7.43
N VAL A 170 12.01 -24.05 7.85
CA VAL A 170 12.51 -23.80 9.21
C VAL A 170 13.85 -23.08 9.14
N PHE A 171 13.98 -22.03 9.93
CA PHE A 171 15.22 -21.27 10.13
C PHE A 171 15.70 -21.42 11.58
N PRO A 172 17.01 -21.58 11.82
CA PRO A 172 17.55 -21.79 13.17
C PRO A 172 17.46 -20.56 14.07
N SER A 173 17.25 -19.36 13.49
CA SER A 173 17.09 -18.09 14.22
C SER A 173 16.48 -17.03 13.32
N ASP A 174 15.94 -15.96 13.94
CA ASP A 174 15.43 -14.78 13.22
C ASP A 174 16.52 -14.12 12.37
N THR A 175 17.76 -14.12 12.86
CA THR A 175 18.91 -13.61 12.08
C THR A 175 19.13 -14.44 10.81
N ALA A 176 19.00 -15.76 10.87
CA ALA A 176 19.13 -16.62 9.69
C ALA A 176 17.99 -16.38 8.69
N LEU A 177 16.76 -16.22 9.19
CA LEU A 177 15.61 -15.85 8.37
C LEU A 177 15.83 -14.47 7.73
N LEU A 178 16.23 -13.47 8.49
CA LEU A 178 16.46 -12.11 8.00
C LEU A 178 17.54 -12.07 6.91
N LYS A 179 18.65 -12.80 7.09
CA LYS A 179 19.70 -12.93 6.07
C LYS A 179 19.16 -13.56 4.78
N ALA A 180 18.35 -14.61 4.89
CA ALA A 180 17.75 -15.27 3.73
C ALA A 180 16.77 -14.35 2.99
N LEU A 181 15.92 -13.63 3.71
CA LEU A 181 15.01 -12.63 3.15
C LEU A 181 15.77 -11.48 2.47
N TYR A 182 16.87 -11.02 3.09
CA TYR A 182 17.72 -9.98 2.52
C TYR A 182 18.33 -10.41 1.18
N LEU A 183 18.93 -11.61 1.12
CA LEU A 183 19.51 -12.14 -0.11
C LEU A 183 18.45 -12.32 -1.21
N ALA A 184 17.29 -12.86 -0.84
CA ALA A 184 16.17 -13.02 -1.77
C ALA A 184 15.67 -11.67 -2.30
N THR A 185 15.60 -10.65 -1.45
CA THR A 185 15.24 -9.29 -1.82
C THR A 185 16.28 -8.68 -2.75
N PHE A 186 17.55 -8.79 -2.39
CA PHE A 186 18.66 -8.27 -3.20
C PHE A 186 18.63 -8.83 -4.63
N GLU A 187 18.46 -10.15 -4.78
CA GLU A 187 18.36 -10.77 -6.10
C GLU A 187 17.11 -10.32 -6.88
N ALA A 188 15.96 -10.22 -6.20
CA ALA A 188 14.71 -9.79 -6.84
C ALA A 188 14.75 -8.32 -7.28
N THR A 189 15.43 -7.45 -6.53
CA THR A 189 15.49 -6.02 -6.77
C THR A 189 16.57 -5.59 -7.78
N LYS A 190 17.49 -6.47 -8.13
CA LYS A 190 18.47 -6.20 -9.23
C LYS A 190 17.82 -5.74 -10.53
N LYS A 191 16.57 -6.14 -10.76
CA LYS A 191 15.78 -5.77 -11.94
C LYS A 191 15.10 -4.40 -11.83
N TRP A 192 15.16 -3.74 -10.67
CA TRP A 192 14.49 -2.45 -10.43
C TRP A 192 15.34 -1.25 -10.86
N THR A 193 15.85 -1.31 -12.08
CA THR A 193 16.74 -0.28 -12.63
C THR A 193 16.01 0.82 -13.37
N THR A 194 14.76 0.56 -13.77
CA THR A 194 13.98 1.49 -14.60
C THR A 194 13.14 2.45 -13.74
N THR A 195 13.06 3.70 -14.19
CA THR A 195 12.16 4.70 -13.66
C THR A 195 10.69 4.33 -13.94
N ILE A 196 9.80 4.65 -13.04
CA ILE A 196 8.36 4.48 -13.22
C ILE A 196 7.90 5.28 -14.44
N ARG A 197 7.05 4.66 -15.24
CA ARG A 197 6.47 5.32 -16.43
C ARG A 197 5.76 6.62 -16.05
N ASN A 198 5.93 7.66 -16.86
CA ASN A 198 5.37 9.00 -16.66
C ASN A 198 5.82 9.66 -15.34
N TRP A 199 7.02 9.32 -14.85
CA TRP A 199 7.50 9.85 -13.58
C TRP A 199 7.57 11.38 -13.53
N ALA A 200 8.00 12.03 -14.61
CA ALA A 200 8.05 13.49 -14.68
C ALA A 200 6.67 14.13 -14.41
N GLN A 201 5.59 13.55 -14.96
CA GLN A 201 4.24 14.01 -14.70
C GLN A 201 3.82 13.78 -13.24
N VAL A 202 4.14 12.59 -12.68
CA VAL A 202 3.89 12.25 -11.27
C VAL A 202 4.64 13.21 -10.36
N TYR A 203 5.92 13.43 -10.62
CA TYR A 203 6.77 14.31 -9.83
C TYR A 203 6.28 15.76 -9.87
N GLY A 204 5.94 16.28 -11.06
CA GLY A 204 5.40 17.63 -11.22
C GLY A 204 4.11 17.85 -10.43
N GLU A 205 3.16 16.89 -10.49
CA GLU A 205 1.93 16.97 -9.70
C GLU A 205 2.23 16.96 -8.20
N LEU A 206 3.08 16.04 -7.73
CA LEU A 206 3.46 15.95 -6.32
C LEU A 206 4.22 17.18 -5.84
N SER A 207 5.06 17.80 -6.68
CA SER A 207 5.76 19.05 -6.34
C SER A 207 4.80 20.21 -6.12
N ILE A 208 3.73 20.29 -6.90
CA ILE A 208 2.68 21.31 -6.72
C ILE A 208 1.86 21.01 -5.45
N MET A 209 1.43 19.76 -5.26
CA MET A 209 0.60 19.38 -4.11
C MET A 209 1.34 19.48 -2.77
N TYR A 210 2.64 19.24 -2.78
CA TYR A 210 3.49 19.20 -1.59
C TYR A 210 4.65 20.20 -1.71
N GLU A 211 4.29 21.45 -1.98
CA GLU A 211 5.24 22.56 -2.17
C GLU A 211 6.31 22.61 -1.06
N GLY A 212 7.58 22.79 -1.45
CA GLY A 212 8.73 22.86 -0.56
C GLY A 212 9.14 21.53 0.12
N ARG A 213 8.50 20.41 -0.22
CA ARG A 213 8.84 19.10 0.36
C ARG A 213 9.66 18.20 -0.58
N LEU A 214 9.65 18.47 -1.86
CA LEU A 214 10.48 17.80 -2.86
C LEU A 214 11.66 18.68 -3.25
N PRO A 215 12.86 18.11 -3.49
CA PRO A 215 13.98 18.87 -4.02
C PRO A 215 13.65 19.44 -5.41
N GLU A 216 14.17 20.65 -5.70
CA GLU A 216 14.07 21.29 -7.01
C GLU A 216 14.86 20.53 -8.08
#